data_d576bb6d79f0b2ba5f797025aa708969
#
_entry.id   d576bb6d79f0b2ba5f797025aa708969
#
_cell.length_a   1.000
_cell.length_b   1.000
_cell.length_c   1.000
_cell.angle_alpha   90.00
_cell.angle_beta   90.00
_cell.angle_gamma   90.00
#
_symmetry.space_group_name_H-M   'P 1'
#
loop_
_entity.id
_entity.type
_entity.pdbx_description
1 polymer ?
#
loop_
_entity_poly.entity_id
_entity_poly.type
_entity_poly.pdbx_seq_one_letter_code
_entity_poly.pdbx_strand_id
1 'polypeptide(L)'
;MDIIRDRVRTRGHLLDAYDGLGIKAYGVRERGIDGSPVNQYAPFYLWADAPAMHRFLLGDGFRGVIRDFGRPVVQHWMGVHHERGPSAGAVPRCFVRHTHTLAEGTDPATAVEEAVTEQRRLARTDGVHTTALGIDPRHWELVRFTLWEDAAPEADGERYQVLHLSAPGAGRLPAGTQW
;
A
#
# COMPACT_ATOMS: atom_id res chain seq x y z
N MET A 1 8.40 1.39 -19.22
CA MET A 1 7.25 1.55 -18.28
C MET A 1 6.05 2.27 -18.91
N ASP A 2 6.14 2.74 -20.15
CA ASP A 2 5.11 3.55 -20.83
C ASP A 2 3.74 2.86 -20.93
N ILE A 3 3.73 1.55 -21.24
CA ILE A 3 2.48 0.75 -21.27
C ILE A 3 1.73 0.82 -19.93
N ILE A 4 2.46 0.77 -18.80
CA ILE A 4 1.85 0.85 -17.47
C ILE A 4 1.33 2.27 -17.21
N ARG A 5 2.13 3.29 -17.55
CA ARG A 5 1.72 4.70 -17.40
C ARG A 5 0.46 5.00 -18.22
N ASP A 6 0.42 4.55 -19.48
CA ASP A 6 -0.76 4.72 -20.32
C ASP A 6 -1.99 3.98 -19.77
N ARG A 7 -1.81 2.74 -19.31
CA ARG A 7 -2.88 1.98 -18.67
C ARG A 7 -3.43 2.69 -17.42
N VAL A 8 -2.57 3.19 -16.55
CA VAL A 8 -3.01 3.90 -15.34
C VAL A 8 -3.72 5.20 -15.71
N ARG A 9 -3.19 5.96 -16.67
CA ARG A 9 -3.82 7.18 -17.18
C ARG A 9 -5.23 6.93 -17.73
N THR A 10 -5.44 5.82 -18.44
CA THR A 10 -6.71 5.51 -19.12
C THR A 10 -7.70 4.74 -18.27
N ARG A 11 -7.25 3.98 -17.25
CA ARG A 11 -8.08 3.06 -16.46
C ARG A 11 -7.95 3.23 -14.95
N GLY A 12 -7.03 4.08 -14.45
CA GLY A 12 -6.83 4.29 -13.01
C GLY A 12 -8.11 4.71 -12.31
N HIS A 13 -8.85 5.63 -12.90
CA HIS A 13 -10.09 6.18 -12.38
C HIS A 13 -11.24 5.17 -12.19
N LEU A 14 -11.16 3.98 -12.79
CA LEU A 14 -12.24 2.98 -12.70
C LEU A 14 -12.51 2.47 -11.28
N LEU A 15 -11.57 2.66 -10.36
CA LEU A 15 -11.74 2.31 -8.95
C LEU A 15 -11.96 3.52 -8.02
N ASP A 16 -12.08 4.72 -8.56
CA ASP A 16 -12.26 5.95 -7.76
C ASP A 16 -13.60 5.99 -7.00
N ALA A 17 -14.57 5.16 -7.42
CA ALA A 17 -15.86 4.99 -6.76
C ALA A 17 -16.14 3.54 -6.32
N TYR A 18 -15.11 2.67 -6.25
CA TYR A 18 -15.32 1.26 -5.91
C TYR A 18 -15.66 1.08 -4.44
N ASP A 19 -16.86 0.53 -4.18
CA ASP A 19 -17.36 0.36 -2.80
C ASP A 19 -16.54 -0.66 -2.02
N GLY A 20 -16.18 -0.29 -0.77
CA GLY A 20 -15.35 -1.09 0.13
C GLY A 20 -13.83 -1.01 -0.16
N LEU A 21 -13.41 -0.31 -1.21
CA LEU A 21 -12.00 0.05 -1.37
C LEU A 21 -11.69 1.25 -0.48
N GLY A 22 -10.77 1.10 0.45
CA GLY A 22 -10.22 2.21 1.21
C GLY A 22 -9.30 3.06 0.34
N ILE A 23 -8.18 2.47 -0.05
CA ILE A 23 -7.14 3.11 -0.88
C ILE A 23 -6.58 2.11 -1.89
N LYS A 24 -6.31 2.58 -3.12
CA LYS A 24 -5.42 1.92 -4.06
C LYS A 24 -4.40 2.91 -4.58
N ALA A 25 -3.13 2.69 -4.28
CA ALA A 25 -2.01 3.42 -4.86
C ALA A 25 -1.45 2.64 -6.06
N TYR A 26 -1.36 3.28 -7.21
CA TYR A 26 -0.80 2.70 -8.43
C TYR A 26 0.69 2.99 -8.49
N GLY A 27 1.50 2.11 -7.91
CA GLY A 27 2.94 2.28 -7.73
C GLY A 27 3.77 1.74 -8.87
N VAL A 28 4.80 2.47 -9.26
CA VAL A 28 5.83 2.01 -10.20
C VAL A 28 7.22 2.26 -9.65
N ARG A 29 8.14 1.36 -9.96
CA ARG A 29 9.58 1.54 -9.81
C ARG A 29 10.22 1.44 -11.19
N GLU A 30 11.20 2.27 -11.45
CA GLU A 30 11.95 2.23 -12.71
C GLU A 30 13.44 2.08 -12.41
N ARG A 31 14.07 1.18 -13.14
CA ARG A 31 15.51 0.91 -12.97
C ARG A 31 16.33 2.19 -13.11
N GLY A 32 17.16 2.47 -12.11
CA GLY A 32 18.03 3.65 -12.06
C GLY A 32 17.36 4.90 -11.53
N ILE A 33 16.03 4.88 -11.24
CA ILE A 33 15.32 5.99 -10.62
C ILE A 33 15.11 5.65 -9.14
N ASP A 34 15.40 6.61 -8.25
CA ASP A 34 15.30 6.47 -6.79
C ASP A 34 15.98 5.20 -6.24
N GLY A 35 17.12 4.82 -6.84
CA GLY A 35 17.89 3.64 -6.44
C GLY A 35 17.25 2.30 -6.81
N SER A 36 16.17 2.28 -7.62
CA SER A 36 15.50 1.03 -7.98
C SER A 36 16.38 0.15 -8.89
N PRO A 37 16.60 -1.13 -8.55
CA PRO A 37 17.31 -2.07 -9.42
C PRO A 37 16.41 -2.70 -10.51
N VAL A 38 15.10 -2.45 -10.47
CA VAL A 38 14.10 -3.13 -11.30
C VAL A 38 13.09 -2.17 -11.93
N ASN A 39 12.45 -2.65 -13.01
CA ASN A 39 11.20 -2.10 -13.49
C ASN A 39 10.05 -2.92 -12.91
N GLN A 40 9.18 -2.30 -12.13
CA GLN A 40 8.08 -2.98 -11.45
C GLN A 40 6.82 -2.12 -11.43
N TYR A 41 5.69 -2.75 -11.68
CA TYR A 41 4.37 -2.21 -11.36
C TYR A 41 3.81 -2.97 -10.15
N ALA A 42 3.55 -2.27 -9.07
CA ALA A 42 3.06 -2.84 -7.83
C ALA A 42 1.94 -1.97 -7.24
N PRO A 43 0.69 -2.21 -7.63
CA PRO A 43 -0.43 -1.54 -6.99
C PRO A 43 -0.59 -2.06 -5.55
N PHE A 44 -0.75 -1.13 -4.61
CA PHE A 44 -1.01 -1.42 -3.20
C PHE A 44 -2.46 -1.07 -2.86
N TYR A 45 -3.12 -1.95 -2.11
CA TYR A 45 -4.53 -1.78 -1.73
C TYR A 45 -4.71 -1.84 -0.22
N LEU A 46 -5.54 -0.95 0.31
CA LEU A 46 -6.17 -1.08 1.63
C LEU A 46 -7.67 -1.30 1.43
N TRP A 47 -8.16 -2.43 1.88
CA TRP A 47 -9.57 -2.76 1.82
C TRP A 47 -10.26 -2.44 3.15
N ALA A 48 -11.46 -1.88 3.10
CA ALA A 48 -12.25 -1.62 4.29
C ALA A 48 -12.79 -2.92 4.90
N ASP A 49 -13.03 -3.93 4.05
CA ASP A 49 -13.53 -5.24 4.48
C ASP A 49 -13.11 -6.35 3.50
N ALA A 50 -13.07 -7.58 3.99
CA ALA A 50 -12.74 -8.76 3.19
C ALA A 50 -13.77 -9.05 2.07
N PRO A 51 -15.09 -8.87 2.25
CA PRO A 51 -16.04 -9.02 1.17
C PRO A 51 -15.78 -8.14 -0.04
N ALA A 52 -15.38 -6.88 0.16
CA ALA A 52 -15.03 -5.99 -0.94
C ALA A 52 -13.79 -6.46 -1.69
N MET A 53 -12.76 -6.90 -0.97
CA MET A 53 -11.57 -7.51 -1.57
C MET A 53 -11.94 -8.75 -2.39
N HIS A 54 -12.81 -9.63 -1.88
CA HIS A 54 -13.26 -10.82 -2.60
C HIS A 54 -14.03 -10.47 -3.87
N ARG A 55 -14.97 -9.51 -3.82
CA ARG A 55 -15.71 -9.04 -5.00
C ARG A 55 -14.76 -8.54 -6.10
N PHE A 56 -13.69 -7.84 -5.73
CA PHE A 56 -12.69 -7.39 -6.68
C PHE A 56 -11.84 -8.55 -7.22
N LEU A 57 -11.28 -9.37 -6.34
CA LEU A 57 -10.34 -10.44 -6.69
C LEU A 57 -11.00 -11.54 -7.55
N LEU A 58 -12.25 -11.87 -7.25
CA LEU A 58 -13.00 -12.93 -7.94
C LEU A 58 -13.90 -12.39 -9.06
N GLY A 59 -14.01 -11.09 -9.21
CA GLY A 59 -14.84 -10.38 -10.16
C GLY A 59 -14.11 -9.91 -11.43
N ASP A 60 -14.82 -9.11 -12.22
CA ASP A 60 -14.34 -8.61 -13.52
C ASP A 60 -13.16 -7.65 -13.39
N GLY A 61 -13.02 -6.96 -12.27
CA GLY A 61 -11.89 -6.07 -12.00
C GLY A 61 -10.54 -6.78 -12.11
N PHE A 62 -10.41 -7.93 -11.42
CA PHE A 62 -9.18 -8.69 -11.44
C PHE A 62 -9.03 -9.57 -12.68
N ARG A 63 -10.12 -10.04 -13.29
CA ARG A 63 -10.10 -10.72 -14.59
C ARG A 63 -9.45 -9.84 -15.67
N GLY A 64 -9.71 -8.53 -15.64
CA GLY A 64 -9.03 -7.59 -16.52
C GLY A 64 -7.51 -7.52 -16.30
N VAL A 65 -7.06 -7.64 -15.05
CA VAL A 65 -5.62 -7.72 -14.73
C VAL A 65 -5.02 -9.02 -15.27
N ILE A 66 -5.68 -10.16 -15.03
CA ILE A 66 -5.23 -11.48 -15.50
C ILE A 66 -5.14 -11.52 -17.03
N ARG A 67 -6.12 -10.96 -17.71
CA ARG A 67 -6.15 -10.92 -19.19
C ARG A 67 -4.96 -10.14 -19.76
N ASP A 68 -4.60 -9.01 -19.11
CA ASP A 68 -3.62 -8.09 -19.66
C ASP A 68 -2.18 -8.42 -19.23
N PHE A 69 -1.99 -9.11 -18.07
CA PHE A 69 -0.67 -9.38 -17.49
C PHE A 69 -0.42 -10.85 -17.12
N GLY A 70 -1.38 -11.74 -17.36
CA GLY A 70 -1.37 -13.07 -16.76
C GLY A 70 -1.78 -13.03 -15.29
N ARG A 71 -1.87 -14.19 -14.64
CA ARG A 71 -2.21 -14.29 -13.22
C ARG A 71 -1.02 -13.92 -12.34
N PRO A 72 -1.01 -12.74 -11.71
CA PRO A 72 0.11 -12.30 -10.87
C PRO A 72 0.11 -13.04 -9.53
N VAL A 73 1.27 -13.04 -8.88
CA VAL A 73 1.35 -13.36 -7.45
C VAL A 73 0.73 -12.18 -6.68
N VAL A 74 -0.21 -12.49 -5.81
CA VAL A 74 -0.83 -11.51 -4.91
C VAL A 74 -0.27 -11.73 -3.51
N GLN A 75 0.38 -10.71 -2.98
CA GLN A 75 0.77 -10.68 -1.57
C GLN A 75 -0.41 -10.14 -0.76
N HIS A 76 -0.67 -10.74 0.39
CA HIS A 76 -1.77 -10.34 1.27
C HIS A 76 -1.31 -10.32 2.71
N TRP A 77 -1.63 -9.24 3.40
CA TRP A 77 -1.36 -9.05 4.82
C TRP A 77 -2.66 -8.75 5.56
N MET A 78 -2.81 -9.28 6.76
CA MET A 78 -3.86 -8.85 7.69
C MET A 78 -3.53 -7.45 8.18
N GLY A 79 -4.51 -6.53 8.15
CA GLY A 79 -4.34 -5.18 8.68
C GLY A 79 -4.09 -5.19 10.18
N VAL A 80 -3.08 -4.46 10.61
CA VAL A 80 -2.68 -4.33 12.02
C VAL A 80 -2.98 -2.94 12.55
N HIS A 81 -2.56 -1.91 11.81
CA HIS A 81 -2.70 -0.52 12.23
C HIS A 81 -2.77 0.41 11.04
N HIS A 82 -3.57 1.47 11.15
CA HIS A 82 -3.72 2.48 10.10
C HIS A 82 -3.82 3.87 10.71
N GLU A 83 -3.10 4.84 10.14
CA GLU A 83 -3.23 6.25 10.50
C GLU A 83 -3.14 7.16 9.29
N ARG A 84 -3.83 8.28 9.37
CA ARG A 84 -3.73 9.39 8.42
C ARG A 84 -2.71 10.40 8.95
N GLY A 85 -1.81 10.84 8.09
CA GLY A 85 -0.81 11.85 8.43
C GLY A 85 -1.29 13.29 8.19
N PRO A 86 -0.42 14.28 8.47
CA PRO A 86 -0.72 15.69 8.26
C PRO A 86 -1.10 16.05 6.82
N SER A 87 -0.52 15.35 5.83
CA SER A 87 -0.77 15.59 4.40
C SER A 87 -1.86 14.70 3.80
N ALA A 88 -2.78 14.14 4.62
CA ALA A 88 -3.84 13.25 4.16
C ALA A 88 -4.85 13.86 3.17
N GLY A 89 -4.84 15.18 3.00
CA GLY A 89 -5.64 15.90 2.00
C GLY A 89 -4.90 16.22 0.71
N ALA A 90 -3.60 15.97 0.65
CA ALA A 90 -2.78 16.21 -0.54
C ALA A 90 -2.88 15.08 -1.57
N VAL A 91 -2.35 15.29 -2.77
CA VAL A 91 -2.19 14.24 -3.77
C VAL A 91 -0.82 13.58 -3.57
N PRO A 92 -0.75 12.31 -3.13
CA PRO A 92 0.52 11.68 -2.87
C PRO A 92 1.26 11.38 -4.16
N ARG A 93 2.58 11.55 -4.14
CA ARG A 93 3.47 11.30 -5.29
C ARG A 93 4.34 10.07 -5.12
N CYS A 94 4.52 9.62 -3.89
CA CYS A 94 5.41 8.52 -3.56
C CYS A 94 4.79 7.62 -2.51
N PHE A 95 5.13 6.34 -2.51
CA PHE A 95 5.01 5.51 -1.33
C PHE A 95 6.28 4.69 -1.08
N VAL A 96 6.48 4.34 0.18
CA VAL A 96 7.53 3.42 0.61
C VAL A 96 6.87 2.17 1.17
N ARG A 97 7.34 1.01 0.71
CA ARG A 97 7.05 -0.29 1.29
C ARG A 97 8.28 -0.78 2.06
N HIS A 98 8.13 -0.94 3.34
CA HIS A 98 9.14 -1.57 4.18
C HIS A 98 8.62 -2.92 4.65
N THR A 99 9.41 -3.98 4.46
CA THR A 99 9.10 -5.33 4.94
C THR A 99 10.14 -5.77 5.97
N HIS A 100 9.68 -6.44 7.01
CA HIS A 100 10.53 -6.97 8.07
C HIS A 100 10.07 -8.38 8.43
N THR A 101 10.94 -9.37 8.24
CA THR A 101 10.68 -10.75 8.67
C THR A 101 11.08 -10.89 10.14
N LEU A 102 10.17 -11.38 10.95
CA LEU A 102 10.42 -11.65 12.37
C LEU A 102 11.41 -12.81 12.49
N ALA A 103 12.45 -12.61 13.29
CA ALA A 103 13.42 -13.66 13.57
C ALA A 103 12.77 -14.82 14.35
N GLU A 104 13.30 -16.03 14.16
CA GLU A 104 12.87 -17.19 14.96
C GLU A 104 13.01 -16.91 16.45
N GLY A 105 11.98 -17.24 17.23
CA GLY A 105 11.93 -16.98 18.67
C GLY A 105 11.47 -15.57 19.06
N THR A 106 11.25 -14.67 18.10
CA THR A 106 10.62 -13.37 18.37
C THR A 106 9.15 -13.57 18.74
N ASP A 107 8.69 -12.98 19.85
CA ASP A 107 7.27 -12.93 20.16
C ASP A 107 6.54 -11.99 19.19
N PRO A 108 5.59 -12.48 18.37
CA PRO A 108 4.91 -11.66 17.39
C PRO A 108 4.12 -10.50 18.00
N ALA A 109 3.56 -10.66 19.20
CA ALA A 109 2.79 -9.60 19.84
C ALA A 109 3.70 -8.41 20.20
N THR A 110 4.85 -8.69 20.82
CA THR A 110 5.85 -7.67 21.16
C THR A 110 6.36 -6.95 19.91
N ALA A 111 6.70 -7.70 18.85
CA ALA A 111 7.17 -7.11 17.59
C ALA A 111 6.12 -6.20 16.94
N VAL A 112 4.85 -6.59 16.98
CA VAL A 112 3.74 -5.78 16.45
C VAL A 112 3.55 -4.52 17.28
N GLU A 113 3.61 -4.56 18.61
CA GLU A 113 3.51 -3.39 19.49
C GLU A 113 4.62 -2.37 19.23
N GLU A 114 5.85 -2.84 19.05
CA GLU A 114 7.00 -2.00 18.68
C GLU A 114 6.79 -1.35 17.31
N ALA A 115 6.36 -2.12 16.30
CA ALA A 115 6.09 -1.62 14.97
C ALA A 115 4.94 -0.59 14.94
N VAL A 116 3.89 -0.79 15.73
CA VAL A 116 2.78 0.17 15.91
C VAL A 116 3.30 1.47 16.54
N THR A 117 4.16 1.37 17.53
CA THR A 117 4.73 2.54 18.21
C THR A 117 5.55 3.38 17.22
N GLU A 118 6.38 2.72 16.41
CA GLU A 118 7.17 3.41 15.38
C GLU A 118 6.27 4.01 14.30
N GLN A 119 5.22 3.29 13.87
CA GLN A 119 4.28 3.80 12.87
C GLN A 119 3.53 5.04 13.36
N ARG A 120 3.09 5.07 14.62
CA ARG A 120 2.47 6.26 15.23
C ARG A 120 3.38 7.47 15.20
N ARG A 121 4.69 7.26 15.43
CA ARG A 121 5.68 8.33 15.33
C ARG A 121 5.82 8.81 13.89
N LEU A 122 5.93 7.88 12.94
CA LEU A 122 6.04 8.17 11.52
C LEU A 122 4.81 8.90 10.98
N ALA A 123 3.61 8.51 11.40
CA ALA A 123 2.36 9.12 10.96
C ALA A 123 2.25 10.62 11.29
N ARG A 124 3.03 11.12 12.27
CA ARG A 124 3.08 12.54 12.65
C ARG A 124 4.11 13.35 11.86
N THR A 125 4.88 12.72 10.99
CA THR A 125 5.91 13.38 10.20
C THR A 125 5.27 14.21 9.09
N ASP A 126 5.77 15.42 8.89
CA ASP A 126 5.33 16.30 7.81
C ASP A 126 5.51 15.60 6.45
N GLY A 127 4.55 15.80 5.56
CA GLY A 127 4.52 15.15 4.25
C GLY A 127 3.93 13.73 4.23
N VAL A 128 3.70 13.10 5.39
CA VAL A 128 2.99 11.81 5.44
C VAL A 128 1.53 12.00 5.12
N HIS A 129 1.05 11.29 4.09
CA HIS A 129 -0.36 11.23 3.71
C HIS A 129 -1.10 10.15 4.51
N THR A 130 -0.60 8.93 4.49
CA THR A 130 -1.25 7.77 5.14
C THR A 130 -0.18 6.72 5.43
N THR A 131 -0.32 6.02 6.55
CA THR A 131 0.52 4.86 6.87
C THR A 131 -0.34 3.68 7.31
N ALA A 132 0.05 2.48 6.88
CA ALA A 132 -0.61 1.22 7.23
C ALA A 132 0.43 0.16 7.59
N LEU A 133 0.11 -0.65 8.57
CA LEU A 133 0.89 -1.82 9.00
C LEU A 133 0.05 -3.08 8.81
N GLY A 134 0.65 -4.11 8.28
CA GLY A 134 0.05 -5.43 8.16
C GLY A 134 1.02 -6.54 8.53
N ILE A 135 0.48 -7.73 8.79
CA ILE A 135 1.23 -8.95 9.08
C ILE A 135 0.82 -10.08 8.15
N ASP A 136 1.79 -10.78 7.60
CA ASP A 136 1.61 -12.08 6.94
C ASP A 136 2.10 -13.21 7.87
N PRO A 137 1.18 -13.96 8.51
CA PRO A 137 1.58 -15.02 9.44
C PRO A 137 2.15 -16.25 8.73
N ARG A 138 2.02 -16.36 7.41
CA ARG A 138 2.63 -17.44 6.64
C ARG A 138 4.16 -17.32 6.61
N HIS A 139 4.66 -16.09 6.55
CA HIS A 139 6.08 -15.80 6.44
C HIS A 139 6.62 -15.06 7.69
N TRP A 140 5.75 -14.78 8.65
CA TRP A 140 6.05 -13.92 9.81
C TRP A 140 6.67 -12.61 9.38
N GLU A 141 6.07 -11.99 8.36
CA GLU A 141 6.51 -10.73 7.77
C GLU A 141 5.58 -9.59 8.17
N LEU A 142 6.15 -8.53 8.70
CA LEU A 142 5.48 -7.24 8.85
C LEU A 142 5.70 -6.41 7.58
N VAL A 143 4.66 -5.75 7.10
CA VAL A 143 4.75 -4.74 6.05
C VAL A 143 4.30 -3.40 6.59
N ARG A 144 5.11 -2.38 6.40
CA ARG A 144 4.70 -0.99 6.57
C ARG A 144 4.62 -0.31 5.20
N PHE A 145 3.48 0.26 4.92
CA PHE A 145 3.21 1.05 3.74
C PHE A 145 3.00 2.50 4.17
N THR A 146 3.71 3.44 3.54
CA THR A 146 3.59 4.87 3.84
C THR A 146 3.47 5.65 2.55
N LEU A 147 2.37 6.36 2.37
CA LEU A 147 2.14 7.33 1.30
C LEU A 147 2.69 8.70 1.72
N TRP A 148 3.34 9.37 0.78
CA TRP A 148 3.93 10.69 0.95
C TRP A 148 3.40 11.67 -0.09
N GLU A 149 3.17 12.91 0.33
CA GLU A 149 2.79 14.02 -0.55
C GLU A 149 3.84 14.27 -1.63
N ASP A 150 5.10 14.34 -1.21
CA ASP A 150 6.25 14.50 -2.09
C ASP A 150 7.20 13.29 -2.02
N ALA A 151 8.47 13.48 -2.33
CA ALA A 151 9.48 12.45 -2.19
C ALA A 151 9.61 12.05 -0.71
N ALA A 152 9.60 10.75 -0.44
CA ALA A 152 9.90 10.25 0.90
C ALA A 152 11.32 10.66 1.30
N PRO A 153 11.55 11.06 2.56
CA PRO A 153 12.92 11.20 3.07
C PRO A 153 13.67 9.89 2.89
N GLU A 154 15.00 9.92 2.99
CA GLU A 154 15.81 8.70 2.96
C GLU A 154 15.30 7.74 4.03
N ALA A 155 14.64 6.68 3.58
CA ALA A 155 14.05 5.66 4.44
C ALA A 155 14.42 4.29 3.89
N ASP A 156 14.67 3.37 4.78
CA ASP A 156 14.78 1.96 4.43
C ASP A 156 13.48 1.50 3.77
N GLY A 157 13.59 0.78 2.67
CA GLY A 157 12.46 0.22 1.98
C GLY A 157 12.44 0.49 0.47
N GLU A 158 11.45 -0.07 -0.16
CA GLU A 158 11.25 0.08 -1.60
C GLU A 158 10.41 1.31 -1.89
N ARG A 159 10.97 2.23 -2.69
CA ARG A 159 10.27 3.45 -3.12
C ARG A 159 9.53 3.21 -4.41
N TYR A 160 8.33 3.76 -4.48
CA TYR A 160 7.46 3.70 -5.64
C TYR A 160 6.93 5.09 -5.97
N GLN A 161 6.98 5.48 -7.22
CA GLN A 161 6.24 6.63 -7.72
C GLN A 161 4.76 6.27 -7.77
N VAL A 162 3.89 7.16 -7.29
CA VAL A 162 2.44 7.03 -7.40
C VAL A 162 1.96 7.66 -8.70
N LEU A 163 1.39 6.86 -9.60
CA LEU A 163 0.82 7.35 -10.86
C LEU A 163 -0.63 7.82 -10.71
N HIS A 164 -1.36 7.22 -9.79
CA HIS A 164 -2.75 7.55 -9.47
C HIS A 164 -3.09 7.02 -8.07
N LEU A 165 -4.00 7.69 -7.39
CA LEU A 165 -4.59 7.23 -6.13
C LEU A 165 -6.10 7.16 -6.25
N SER A 166 -6.68 5.96 -6.15
CA SER A 166 -8.10 5.78 -5.90
C SER A 166 -8.32 5.66 -4.39
N ALA A 167 -9.11 6.55 -3.79
CA ALA A 167 -9.27 6.61 -2.35
C ALA A 167 -10.74 6.81 -1.91
N PRO A 168 -11.72 6.05 -2.49
CA PRO A 168 -13.14 6.28 -2.25
C PRO A 168 -13.56 6.07 -0.80
N GLY A 169 -12.84 5.22 -0.08
CA GLY A 169 -13.13 4.87 1.30
C GLY A 169 -12.08 5.32 2.30
N ALA A 170 -11.11 6.16 1.92
CA ALA A 170 -10.00 6.55 2.81
C ALA A 170 -10.47 7.16 4.14
N GLY A 171 -11.55 7.96 4.12
CA GLY A 171 -12.14 8.54 5.32
C GLY A 171 -12.93 7.55 6.19
N ARG A 172 -13.22 6.36 5.69
CA ARG A 172 -13.97 5.30 6.39
C ARG A 172 -13.07 4.17 6.90
N LEU A 173 -11.80 4.17 6.51
CA LEU A 173 -10.84 3.22 7.09
C LEU A 173 -10.70 3.50 8.59
N PRO A 174 -10.84 2.49 9.45
CA PRO A 174 -10.69 2.68 10.88
C PRO A 174 -9.25 3.12 11.18
N ALA A 175 -9.11 4.17 11.99
CA ALA A 175 -7.82 4.62 12.48
C ALA A 175 -7.39 3.81 13.70
N GLY A 176 -6.06 3.71 13.91
CA GLY A 176 -5.49 3.02 15.04
C GLY A 176 -5.37 1.51 14.84
N THR A 177 -5.31 0.80 15.93
CA THR A 177 -5.15 -0.67 16.00
C THR A 177 -6.43 -1.38 15.55
N GLN A 178 -6.29 -2.48 14.81
CA GLN A 178 -7.39 -3.17 14.14
C GLN A 178 -7.91 -4.42 14.90
N TRP A 179 -7.61 -4.57 16.17
CA TRP A 179 -8.14 -5.60 17.07
C TRP A 179 -8.57 -5.02 18.39
#